data_1af96ef017b9317b21c4e0970bf48ff5
#
_entry.id   1af96ef017b9317b21c4e0970bf48ff5
#
_cell.length_a   1.000
_cell.length_b   1.000
_cell.length_c   1.000
_cell.angle_alpha   90.00
_cell.angle_beta   90.00
_cell.angle_gamma   90.00
#
_symmetry.space_group_name_H-M   'P 1'
#
loop_
_entity.id
_entity.type
_entity.pdbx_description
1 polymer ?
#
loop_
_entity_poly.entity_id
_entity_poly.type
_entity_poly.pdbx_seq_one_letter_code
_entity_poly.pdbx_strand_id
1 'polypeptide(L)'
;MPVSAWADEAESYGKPDVSGPQSAWYNGQSHHFRSTVKDSVSGKDLVEGEDFVRSYYFMTDRGNLNGSEEWLDSDSGMASSGFVQERIQFIKNYEKYGLHIVRHNILTLYEFKELNATKIEGEEDPALEATLNLVVGDPIVQLDRSAFILSREAGEQPGEYAITYTTDPEQIPAAGSNSAKTRTGLGDADLGDGYTYKMVVGDDICGFNYIRIVPATLTIVPAYTDVSATIAWKDSSNKDGLRPSAEDYAKLLSLTADGVASDMLPAVVDNGDDTYTVTYTGVRQYAYDDNGERYDVDYKITQADVDGYTTDNATVGNEGVITNTHEVKADSAGESEDKSDDRSKDDSGNKPEEQQVASNDELAKTGDQTPSALVALALGASALGIAVVAKRRSKR
;
A
#
# COMPACT_ATOMS: atom_id res chain seq x y z
N MET A 1 89.94 13.66 -31.08
CA MET A 1 88.55 14.11 -31.18
C MET A 1 87.68 12.95 -30.72
N PRO A 2 86.91 13.14 -29.66
CA PRO A 2 86.02 12.07 -29.21
C PRO A 2 84.76 12.11 -30.08
N VAL A 3 84.45 11.00 -30.69
CA VAL A 3 83.16 10.74 -31.36
C VAL A 3 82.14 10.62 -30.27
N SER A 4 81.24 11.58 -30.11
CA SER A 4 80.08 11.47 -29.29
C SER A 4 79.14 10.44 -29.90
N ALA A 5 79.03 9.29 -29.25
CA ALA A 5 77.98 8.32 -29.53
C ALA A 5 76.62 8.97 -29.14
N TRP A 6 75.83 9.27 -30.16
CA TRP A 6 74.42 9.53 -29.94
C TRP A 6 73.83 8.17 -29.55
N ALA A 7 73.58 8.01 -28.25
CA ALA A 7 72.69 6.93 -27.80
C ALA A 7 71.29 7.35 -28.31
N ASP A 8 70.79 6.68 -29.30
CA ASP A 8 69.37 6.68 -29.61
C ASP A 8 68.69 6.26 -28.32
N GLU A 9 68.06 7.19 -27.61
CA GLU A 9 67.09 6.88 -26.56
C GLU A 9 66.00 6.07 -27.27
N ALA A 10 66.02 4.77 -27.08
CA ALA A 10 64.95 3.90 -27.57
C ALA A 10 63.63 4.44 -26.95
N GLU A 11 62.80 5.03 -27.77
CA GLU A 11 61.45 5.46 -27.34
C GLU A 11 60.76 4.31 -26.67
N SER A 12 60.49 4.43 -25.41
CA SER A 12 59.77 3.43 -24.63
C SER A 12 58.28 3.55 -24.89
N TYR A 13 57.76 2.79 -25.81
CA TYR A 13 56.32 2.70 -26.10
C TYR A 13 55.61 1.97 -24.99
N GLY A 14 54.74 2.67 -24.26
CA GLY A 14 53.89 2.14 -23.19
C GLY A 14 52.76 1.27 -23.73
N LYS A 15 52.18 0.48 -22.83
CA LYS A 15 50.96 -0.28 -23.17
C LYS A 15 49.86 0.72 -23.55
N PRO A 16 49.13 0.51 -24.69
CA PRO A 16 47.99 1.37 -24.99
C PRO A 16 46.92 1.32 -23.90
N ASP A 17 46.44 2.49 -23.49
CA ASP A 17 45.26 2.68 -22.64
C ASP A 17 44.09 3.05 -23.54
N VAL A 18 43.05 2.23 -23.52
CA VAL A 18 41.85 2.38 -24.34
C VAL A 18 40.69 2.71 -23.45
N SER A 19 40.09 3.90 -23.62
CA SER A 19 38.96 4.38 -22.83
C SER A 19 37.91 5.01 -23.74
N GLY A 20 36.66 4.91 -23.32
CA GLY A 20 35.54 5.51 -24.05
C GLY A 20 34.19 5.16 -23.46
N PRO A 21 33.10 5.74 -23.95
CA PRO A 21 31.75 5.45 -23.50
C PRO A 21 31.41 3.98 -23.75
N GLN A 22 31.03 3.26 -22.71
CA GLN A 22 30.70 1.83 -22.79
C GLN A 22 29.24 1.56 -23.09
N SER A 23 28.34 2.54 -22.84
CA SER A 23 26.91 2.40 -23.07
C SER A 23 26.22 3.73 -23.33
N ALA A 24 25.07 3.67 -23.98
CA ALA A 24 24.13 4.76 -24.15
C ALA A 24 22.69 4.22 -24.06
N TRP A 25 21.78 5.06 -23.57
CA TRP A 25 20.35 4.73 -23.68
C TRP A 25 19.88 4.96 -25.11
N TYR A 26 19.07 4.03 -25.60
CA TYR A 26 18.39 4.21 -26.87
C TYR A 26 17.55 5.50 -26.86
N ASN A 27 17.65 6.30 -27.93
CA ASN A 27 16.94 7.57 -28.07
C ASN A 27 16.33 7.77 -29.47
N GLY A 28 16.31 6.71 -30.29
CA GLY A 28 15.85 6.78 -31.69
C GLY A 28 16.83 7.43 -32.66
N GLN A 29 18.00 7.86 -32.18
CA GLN A 29 19.04 8.44 -32.99
C GLN A 29 20.17 7.43 -33.20
N SER A 30 20.97 7.66 -34.24
CA SER A 30 22.19 6.85 -34.48
C SER A 30 23.24 7.17 -33.42
N HIS A 31 23.71 6.14 -32.73
CA HIS A 31 24.78 6.22 -31.74
C HIS A 31 26.11 5.86 -32.41
N HIS A 32 27.08 6.70 -32.21
CA HIS A 32 28.46 6.50 -32.68
C HIS A 32 29.39 6.35 -31.48
N PHE A 33 30.14 5.29 -31.46
CA PHE A 33 31.08 4.98 -30.39
C PHE A 33 32.51 5.02 -30.90
N ARG A 34 33.36 5.75 -30.20
CA ARG A 34 34.77 5.83 -30.53
C ARG A 34 35.59 5.96 -29.26
N SER A 35 36.41 4.96 -28.98
CA SER A 35 37.33 5.00 -27.85
C SER A 35 38.52 5.91 -28.14
N THR A 36 39.02 6.57 -27.10
CA THR A 36 40.34 7.21 -27.13
C THR A 36 41.40 6.17 -26.83
N VAL A 37 42.54 6.30 -27.51
CA VAL A 37 43.67 5.40 -27.35
C VAL A 37 44.91 6.21 -27.03
N LYS A 38 45.54 5.92 -25.89
CA LYS A 38 46.72 6.67 -25.41
C LYS A 38 47.86 5.73 -25.10
N ASP A 39 49.10 6.22 -25.28
CA ASP A 39 50.26 5.55 -24.74
C ASP A 39 50.29 5.75 -23.22
N SER A 40 50.32 4.66 -22.45
CA SER A 40 50.22 4.73 -20.96
C SER A 40 51.44 5.31 -20.26
N VAL A 41 52.58 5.42 -20.95
CA VAL A 41 53.83 5.96 -20.41
C VAL A 41 53.93 7.45 -20.71
N SER A 42 53.75 7.83 -21.96
CA SER A 42 53.84 9.23 -22.38
C SER A 42 52.54 10.01 -22.19
N GLY A 43 51.40 9.34 -22.06
CA GLY A 43 50.07 9.95 -22.04
C GLY A 43 49.64 10.56 -23.37
N LYS A 44 50.42 10.36 -24.43
CA LYS A 44 50.15 10.90 -25.76
C LYS A 44 49.03 10.12 -26.43
N ASP A 45 48.17 10.81 -27.17
CA ASP A 45 47.15 10.17 -27.99
C ASP A 45 47.81 9.45 -29.14
N LEU A 46 47.40 8.18 -29.38
CA LEU A 46 47.82 7.35 -30.51
C LEU A 46 46.99 7.72 -31.75
N VAL A 47 47.62 7.64 -32.92
CA VAL A 47 47.04 8.09 -34.19
C VAL A 47 46.55 6.92 -35.01
N GLU A 48 45.27 6.98 -35.38
CA GLU A 48 44.67 5.98 -36.27
C GLU A 48 45.29 6.03 -37.67
N GLY A 49 45.60 4.89 -38.25
CA GLY A 49 46.34 4.73 -39.50
C GLY A 49 47.86 4.75 -39.33
N GLU A 50 48.37 5.25 -38.17
CA GLU A 50 49.79 5.22 -37.84
C GLU A 50 50.17 4.23 -36.77
N ASP A 51 49.43 4.24 -35.64
CA ASP A 51 49.70 3.41 -34.47
C ASP A 51 48.72 2.24 -34.32
N PHE A 52 47.50 2.42 -34.83
CA PHE A 52 46.46 1.38 -34.87
C PHE A 52 45.48 1.60 -36.01
N VAL A 53 44.67 0.58 -36.31
CA VAL A 53 43.51 0.65 -37.21
C VAL A 53 42.25 0.21 -36.47
N ARG A 54 41.09 0.73 -36.90
CA ARG A 54 39.79 0.41 -36.32
C ARG A 54 38.93 -0.37 -37.30
N SER A 55 38.07 -1.21 -36.74
CA SER A 55 36.94 -1.77 -37.45
C SER A 55 35.79 -1.99 -36.49
N TYR A 56 34.57 -2.06 -37.00
CA TYR A 56 33.34 -2.09 -36.22
C TYR A 56 32.48 -3.28 -36.63
N TYR A 57 31.82 -3.85 -35.61
CA TYR A 57 30.83 -4.90 -35.77
C TYR A 57 29.56 -4.51 -35.03
N PHE A 58 28.43 -4.52 -35.72
CA PHE A 58 27.16 -4.06 -35.22
C PHE A 58 26.22 -5.25 -35.03
N MET A 59 25.74 -5.44 -33.79
CA MET A 59 24.78 -6.46 -33.45
C MET A 59 23.55 -5.80 -32.82
N THR A 60 22.41 -5.90 -33.46
CA THR A 60 21.15 -5.51 -32.88
C THR A 60 20.57 -6.69 -32.13
N ASP A 61 19.59 -6.40 -31.27
CA ASP A 61 18.77 -7.46 -30.69
C ASP A 61 18.07 -8.32 -31.76
N ARG A 62 17.92 -7.83 -33.01
CA ARG A 62 17.36 -8.56 -34.17
C ARG A 62 18.38 -9.32 -34.98
N GLY A 63 19.60 -9.37 -34.53
CA GLY A 63 20.70 -9.99 -35.18
C GLY A 63 21.70 -9.01 -35.81
N ASN A 64 22.62 -9.50 -36.57
CA ASN A 64 23.67 -8.71 -37.15
C ASN A 64 23.15 -7.68 -38.17
N LEU A 65 23.40 -6.39 -37.95
CA LEU A 65 23.01 -5.30 -38.87
C LEU A 65 23.65 -5.43 -40.25
N ASN A 66 24.84 -5.96 -40.27
CA ASN A 66 25.62 -6.08 -41.53
C ASN A 66 25.15 -7.23 -42.42
N GLY A 67 24.24 -8.09 -41.92
CA GLY A 67 23.80 -9.29 -42.66
C GLY A 67 24.87 -10.34 -42.83
N SER A 68 26.10 -10.06 -42.42
CA SER A 68 27.27 -10.91 -42.42
C SER A 68 28.11 -10.63 -41.18
N GLU A 69 29.00 -11.53 -40.78
CA GLU A 69 29.96 -11.32 -39.69
C GLU A 69 31.14 -10.42 -40.11
N GLU A 70 30.94 -9.53 -41.05
CA GLU A 70 32.00 -8.67 -41.56
C GLU A 70 32.20 -7.45 -40.68
N TRP A 71 33.48 -7.11 -40.47
CA TRP A 71 33.91 -5.92 -39.79
C TRP A 71 33.99 -4.75 -40.76
N LEU A 72 33.37 -3.64 -40.42
CA LEU A 72 33.37 -2.41 -41.20
C LEU A 72 34.53 -1.50 -40.76
N ASP A 73 35.20 -0.90 -41.76
CA ASP A 73 36.29 0.04 -41.47
C ASP A 73 35.84 1.42 -40.98
N SER A 74 34.53 1.65 -40.89
CA SER A 74 33.98 2.91 -40.43
C SER A 74 32.82 2.69 -39.47
N ASP A 75 32.68 3.61 -38.51
CA ASP A 75 31.52 3.69 -37.63
C ASP A 75 30.32 4.26 -38.40
N SER A 76 29.42 3.41 -38.83
CA SER A 76 28.17 3.79 -39.50
C SER A 76 27.11 4.26 -38.50
N GLY A 77 27.36 4.10 -37.19
CA GLY A 77 26.40 4.31 -36.15
C GLY A 77 25.30 3.26 -36.06
N MET A 78 24.65 3.15 -34.94
CA MET A 78 23.55 2.22 -34.69
C MET A 78 22.37 2.93 -34.05
N ALA A 79 21.18 2.85 -34.66
CA ALA A 79 19.94 3.41 -34.19
C ALA A 79 18.97 2.38 -33.61
N SER A 80 19.48 1.23 -33.15
CA SER A 80 18.71 0.15 -32.53
C SER A 80 19.36 -0.26 -31.23
N SER A 81 18.58 -0.86 -30.31
CA SER A 81 19.17 -1.51 -29.14
C SER A 81 20.06 -2.67 -29.56
N GLY A 82 21.12 -2.92 -28.79
CA GLY A 82 22.10 -3.93 -29.09
C GLY A 82 23.52 -3.51 -28.71
N PHE A 83 24.51 -3.92 -29.45
CA PHE A 83 25.88 -3.51 -29.18
C PHE A 83 26.68 -3.23 -30.44
N VAL A 84 27.69 -2.39 -30.24
CA VAL A 84 28.78 -2.16 -31.21
C VAL A 84 30.05 -2.70 -30.61
N GLN A 85 30.76 -3.59 -31.32
CA GLN A 85 32.13 -3.93 -30.99
C GLN A 85 33.06 -3.08 -31.79
N GLU A 86 33.94 -2.35 -31.11
CA GLU A 86 35.04 -1.61 -31.71
C GLU A 86 36.29 -2.45 -31.58
N ARG A 87 36.86 -2.81 -32.68
CA ARG A 87 38.12 -3.58 -32.81
C ARG A 87 39.24 -2.61 -33.08
N ILE A 88 40.25 -2.57 -32.21
CA ILE A 88 41.44 -1.74 -32.30
C ILE A 88 42.62 -2.68 -32.50
N GLN A 89 43.14 -2.74 -33.71
CA GLN A 89 44.32 -3.52 -34.06
C GLN A 89 45.55 -2.60 -34.01
N PHE A 90 46.44 -2.85 -33.08
CA PHE A 90 47.69 -2.11 -32.96
C PHE A 90 48.68 -2.50 -34.05
N ILE A 91 49.40 -1.51 -34.57
CA ILE A 91 50.36 -1.67 -35.68
C ILE A 91 51.68 -0.96 -35.37
N LYS A 92 52.68 -1.17 -36.19
CA LYS A 92 54.02 -0.56 -36.06
C LYS A 92 54.62 -0.73 -34.66
N ASN A 93 54.95 0.37 -34.01
CA ASN A 93 55.58 0.40 -32.70
C ASN A 93 54.72 -0.23 -31.57
N TYR A 94 53.42 -0.35 -31.80
CA TYR A 94 52.45 -0.92 -30.87
C TYR A 94 51.97 -2.32 -31.28
N GLU A 95 52.42 -2.86 -32.38
CA GLU A 95 52.01 -4.18 -32.91
C GLU A 95 52.09 -5.30 -31.86
N LYS A 96 53.08 -5.24 -30.96
CA LYS A 96 53.26 -6.21 -29.87
C LYS A 96 52.05 -6.32 -28.92
N TYR A 97 51.19 -5.34 -28.90
CA TYR A 97 49.95 -5.30 -28.04
C TYR A 97 48.75 -5.93 -28.76
N GLY A 98 48.88 -6.24 -30.07
CA GLY A 98 47.92 -7.05 -30.81
C GLY A 98 46.57 -6.37 -31.00
N LEU A 99 45.53 -7.13 -30.69
CA LEU A 99 44.13 -6.73 -30.86
C LEU A 99 43.48 -6.38 -29.51
N HIS A 100 42.75 -5.26 -29.47
CA HIS A 100 41.87 -4.88 -28.37
C HIS A 100 40.43 -4.74 -28.89
N ILE A 101 39.45 -5.27 -28.16
CA ILE A 101 38.06 -5.16 -28.51
C ILE A 101 37.34 -4.43 -27.36
N VAL A 102 36.65 -3.37 -27.70
CA VAL A 102 35.76 -2.61 -26.80
C VAL A 102 34.33 -2.90 -27.23
N ARG A 103 33.47 -3.16 -26.24
CA ARG A 103 32.04 -3.33 -26.48
C ARG A 103 31.29 -2.12 -25.96
N HIS A 104 30.42 -1.57 -26.79
CA HIS A 104 29.56 -0.46 -26.50
C HIS A 104 28.10 -0.90 -26.58
N ASN A 105 27.30 -0.65 -25.57
CA ASN A 105 25.93 -1.15 -25.52
C ASN A 105 24.94 0.00 -25.74
N ILE A 106 23.88 -0.25 -26.51
CA ILE A 106 22.72 0.63 -26.62
C ILE A 106 21.57 -0.05 -25.86
N LEU A 107 21.17 0.57 -24.76
CA LEU A 107 20.36 -0.03 -23.70
C LEU A 107 18.88 0.25 -23.90
N THR A 108 18.05 -0.72 -23.59
CA THR A 108 16.60 -0.64 -23.48
C THR A 108 16.21 -0.57 -22.02
N LEU A 109 15.23 0.26 -21.67
CA LEU A 109 14.70 0.41 -20.33
C LEU A 109 13.22 0.10 -20.28
N TYR A 110 12.86 -0.85 -19.45
CA TYR A 110 11.50 -1.07 -18.96
C TYR A 110 11.34 -0.48 -17.57
N GLU A 111 10.13 -0.12 -17.23
CA GLU A 111 9.73 0.17 -15.86
C GLU A 111 8.70 -0.86 -15.40
N PHE A 112 9.03 -1.62 -14.37
CA PHE A 112 8.11 -2.46 -13.64
C PHE A 112 7.67 -1.71 -12.39
N LYS A 113 6.43 -1.26 -12.38
CA LYS A 113 5.87 -0.48 -11.30
C LYS A 113 4.80 -1.30 -10.61
N GLU A 114 5.07 -1.68 -9.37
CA GLU A 114 4.08 -2.25 -8.46
C GLU A 114 3.10 -1.16 -8.03
N LEU A 115 1.85 -1.53 -7.76
CA LEU A 115 0.82 -0.59 -7.33
C LEU A 115 0.48 -0.81 -5.87
N ASN A 116 0.38 0.28 -5.10
CA ASN A 116 -0.04 0.23 -3.71
C ASN A 116 -1.44 -0.34 -3.61
N ALA A 117 -1.66 -1.16 -2.59
CA ALA A 117 -2.94 -1.73 -2.26
C ALA A 117 -3.30 -1.45 -0.80
N THR A 118 -4.57 -1.52 -0.47
CA THR A 118 -5.06 -1.31 0.90
C THR A 118 -6.16 -2.31 1.18
N LYS A 119 -6.19 -2.86 2.40
CA LYS A 119 -7.30 -3.66 2.92
C LYS A 119 -7.60 -3.28 4.36
N ILE A 120 -8.79 -3.61 4.83
CA ILE A 120 -9.13 -3.56 6.25
C ILE A 120 -8.62 -4.85 6.90
N GLU A 121 -8.16 -4.73 8.12
CA GLU A 121 -7.75 -5.85 8.96
C GLU A 121 -8.85 -6.91 9.03
N GLY A 122 -8.49 -8.16 8.72
CA GLY A 122 -9.43 -9.28 8.69
C GLY A 122 -10.06 -9.59 7.34
N GLU A 123 -9.97 -8.69 6.38
CA GLU A 123 -10.42 -8.95 5.02
C GLU A 123 -9.41 -9.81 4.25
N GLU A 124 -9.86 -10.40 3.15
CA GLU A 124 -8.97 -11.08 2.20
C GLU A 124 -8.06 -10.07 1.49
N ASP A 125 -6.89 -10.53 1.06
CA ASP A 125 -5.99 -9.69 0.27
C ASP A 125 -6.64 -9.29 -1.05
N PRO A 126 -6.54 -8.02 -1.44
CA PRO A 126 -6.91 -7.60 -2.77
C PRO A 126 -5.96 -8.21 -3.81
N ALA A 127 -6.40 -8.27 -5.05
CA ALA A 127 -5.51 -8.62 -6.15
C ALA A 127 -4.37 -7.61 -6.23
N LEU A 128 -3.13 -8.10 -6.17
CA LEU A 128 -1.95 -7.26 -6.33
C LEU A 128 -1.74 -6.93 -7.80
N GLU A 129 -1.44 -5.69 -8.09
CA GLU A 129 -1.29 -5.20 -9.45
C GLU A 129 0.06 -4.55 -9.68
N ALA A 130 0.55 -4.61 -10.90
CA ALA A 130 1.71 -3.89 -11.38
C ALA A 130 1.57 -3.57 -12.87
N THR A 131 2.33 -2.59 -13.33
CA THR A 131 2.48 -2.27 -14.74
C THR A 131 3.89 -2.57 -15.20
N LEU A 132 4.03 -2.96 -16.45
CA LEU A 132 5.32 -3.10 -17.14
C LEU A 132 5.27 -2.25 -18.40
N ASN A 133 6.06 -1.21 -18.44
CA ASN A 133 6.08 -0.27 -19.55
C ASN A 133 7.47 -0.18 -20.17
N LEU A 134 7.53 -0.16 -21.49
CA LEU A 134 8.75 0.24 -22.19
C LEU A 134 8.94 1.74 -22.05
N VAL A 135 10.01 2.16 -21.39
CA VAL A 135 10.35 3.58 -21.19
C VAL A 135 11.20 4.09 -22.35
N VAL A 136 12.19 3.31 -22.74
CA VAL A 136 13.11 3.65 -23.84
C VAL A 136 13.64 2.38 -24.48
N GLY A 137 13.75 2.37 -25.79
CA GLY A 137 14.29 1.25 -26.54
C GLY A 137 13.42 0.85 -27.74
N ASP A 138 13.93 -0.09 -28.52
CA ASP A 138 13.23 -0.82 -29.58
C ASP A 138 13.46 -2.32 -29.35
N PRO A 139 12.81 -2.90 -28.33
CA PRO A 139 13.12 -4.25 -27.89
C PRO A 139 12.57 -5.27 -28.87
N ILE A 140 13.37 -6.30 -29.12
CA ILE A 140 12.92 -7.53 -29.79
C ILE A 140 12.27 -8.46 -28.79
N VAL A 141 12.82 -8.51 -27.59
CA VAL A 141 12.23 -9.23 -26.47
C VAL A 141 11.18 -8.34 -25.85
N GLN A 142 9.93 -8.61 -26.17
CA GLN A 142 8.82 -8.00 -25.46
C GLN A 142 8.64 -8.73 -24.13
N LEU A 143 8.95 -8.06 -23.04
CA LEU A 143 8.64 -8.57 -21.74
C LEU A 143 7.13 -8.44 -21.52
N ASP A 144 6.49 -9.52 -21.07
CA ASP A 144 5.08 -9.52 -20.71
C ASP A 144 4.94 -9.36 -19.19
N ARG A 145 3.96 -8.57 -18.75
CA ARG A 145 3.64 -8.40 -17.34
C ARG A 145 3.31 -9.72 -16.64
N SER A 146 2.71 -10.68 -17.36
CA SER A 146 2.35 -12.00 -16.82
C SER A 146 3.55 -12.84 -16.39
N ALA A 147 4.75 -12.52 -16.87
CA ALA A 147 5.98 -13.17 -16.41
C ALA A 147 6.38 -12.79 -14.98
N PHE A 148 5.72 -11.81 -14.36
CA PHE A 148 5.97 -11.33 -13.01
C PHE A 148 4.83 -11.72 -12.09
N ILE A 149 5.09 -12.64 -11.18
CA ILE A 149 4.12 -13.14 -10.19
C ILE A 149 4.30 -12.29 -8.92
N LEU A 150 3.26 -11.54 -8.56
CA LEU A 150 3.26 -10.70 -7.36
C LEU A 150 2.94 -11.51 -6.11
N SER A 151 3.56 -11.14 -5.02
CA SER A 151 3.29 -11.59 -3.66
C SER A 151 3.54 -10.42 -2.69
N ARG A 152 3.29 -10.62 -1.43
CA ARG A 152 3.62 -9.64 -0.38
C ARG A 152 4.31 -10.30 0.80
N GLU A 153 4.93 -9.49 1.65
CA GLU A 153 5.40 -9.95 2.95
C GLU A 153 4.24 -10.52 3.78
N ALA A 154 4.54 -11.56 4.54
CA ALA A 154 3.56 -12.19 5.42
C ALA A 154 3.25 -11.31 6.63
N GLY A 155 1.98 -11.26 7.01
CA GLY A 155 1.49 -10.53 8.17
C GLY A 155 0.05 -10.10 7.95
N GLU A 156 -0.72 -9.99 9.07
CA GLU A 156 -2.14 -9.61 9.05
C GLU A 156 -2.44 -8.47 10.04
N GLN A 157 -1.44 -8.01 10.78
CA GLN A 157 -1.60 -6.86 11.67
C GLN A 157 -1.65 -5.55 10.89
N PRO A 158 -2.30 -4.51 11.40
CA PRO A 158 -2.25 -3.19 10.79
C PRO A 158 -0.82 -2.70 10.61
N GLY A 159 -0.49 -2.25 9.40
CA GLY A 159 0.86 -1.86 9.01
C GLY A 159 1.06 -1.86 7.51
N GLU A 160 2.31 -1.65 7.11
CA GLU A 160 2.74 -1.67 5.71
C GLU A 160 3.56 -2.93 5.44
N TYR A 161 3.24 -3.62 4.35
CA TYR A 161 3.86 -4.85 3.90
C TYR A 161 4.39 -4.65 2.49
N ALA A 162 5.67 -4.92 2.27
CA ALA A 162 6.25 -4.78 0.94
C ALA A 162 5.56 -5.74 -0.04
N ILE A 163 5.19 -5.21 -1.21
CA ILE A 163 4.83 -6.04 -2.36
C ILE A 163 6.13 -6.50 -2.99
N THR A 164 6.19 -7.75 -3.37
CA THR A 164 7.36 -8.39 -3.97
C THR A 164 6.94 -9.16 -5.21
N TYR A 165 7.91 -9.52 -6.03
CA TYR A 165 7.64 -10.34 -7.21
C TYR A 165 8.63 -11.48 -7.34
N THR A 166 8.19 -12.52 -8.02
CA THR A 166 9.04 -13.56 -8.62
C THR A 166 8.79 -13.59 -10.12
N THR A 167 9.70 -14.18 -10.86
CA THR A 167 9.53 -14.31 -12.30
C THR A 167 9.30 -15.77 -12.67
N ASP A 168 8.43 -15.97 -13.66
CA ASP A 168 8.29 -17.26 -14.31
C ASP A 168 9.41 -17.39 -15.40
N PRO A 169 10.42 -18.22 -15.18
CA PRO A 169 11.53 -18.34 -16.11
C PRO A 169 11.11 -18.95 -17.47
N GLU A 170 9.94 -19.57 -17.55
CA GLU A 170 9.41 -20.09 -18.80
C GLU A 170 8.78 -18.99 -19.67
N GLN A 171 8.33 -17.90 -19.05
CA GLN A 171 7.69 -16.77 -19.72
C GLN A 171 8.62 -15.60 -20.01
N ILE A 172 9.76 -15.50 -19.36
CA ILE A 172 10.76 -14.52 -19.75
C ILE A 172 11.46 -15.06 -20.99
N PRO A 173 11.12 -14.54 -22.19
CA PRO A 173 11.64 -15.12 -23.42
C PRO A 173 13.13 -14.92 -23.50
N ALA A 174 13.84 -15.98 -23.87
CA ALA A 174 15.21 -15.86 -24.30
C ALA A 174 15.27 -14.99 -25.55
N ALA A 175 16.14 -13.98 -25.58
CA ALA A 175 16.26 -13.09 -26.72
C ALA A 175 16.60 -13.86 -27.98
N GLY A 176 15.81 -13.62 -29.01
CA GLY A 176 16.18 -13.78 -30.43
C GLY A 176 16.55 -15.15 -30.93
N SER A 177 16.58 -16.21 -30.15
CA SER A 177 16.93 -17.52 -30.65
C SER A 177 15.71 -18.41 -30.84
N ASN A 178 15.64 -19.07 -32.00
CA ASN A 178 14.68 -20.15 -32.23
C ASN A 178 14.95 -21.41 -31.39
N SER A 179 15.87 -21.34 -30.43
CA SER A 179 16.18 -22.43 -29.51
C SER A 179 15.64 -22.10 -28.11
N ALA A 180 14.43 -22.52 -27.85
CA ALA A 180 13.64 -22.37 -26.65
C ALA A 180 14.22 -23.02 -25.37
N LYS A 181 15.50 -22.96 -25.09
CA LYS A 181 16.10 -23.66 -23.94
C LYS A 181 17.21 -22.91 -23.19
N THR A 182 17.47 -21.68 -23.52
CA THR A 182 18.45 -20.89 -22.76
C THR A 182 17.81 -20.35 -21.50
N ARG A 183 18.47 -20.55 -20.37
CA ARG A 183 18.04 -20.06 -19.06
C ARG A 183 18.10 -18.55 -19.04
N THR A 184 16.95 -17.92 -19.16
CA THR A 184 16.81 -16.48 -18.98
C THR A 184 16.49 -16.20 -17.52
N GLY A 185 17.11 -15.20 -16.94
CA GLY A 185 16.87 -14.78 -15.57
C GLY A 185 16.99 -13.28 -15.44
N LEU A 186 16.73 -12.78 -14.24
CA LEU A 186 17.02 -11.40 -13.90
C LEU A 186 18.24 -11.33 -13.00
N GLY A 187 19.25 -10.60 -13.45
CA GLY A 187 20.42 -10.24 -12.64
C GLY A 187 20.25 -8.86 -12.03
N ASP A 188 20.87 -8.64 -10.88
CA ASP A 188 20.94 -7.30 -10.29
C ASP A 188 21.84 -6.39 -11.12
N ALA A 189 21.46 -5.12 -11.23
CA ALA A 189 22.25 -4.10 -11.89
C ALA A 189 22.24 -2.81 -11.08
N ASP A 190 23.39 -2.14 -11.02
CA ASP A 190 23.54 -0.83 -10.40
C ASP A 190 24.02 0.14 -11.48
N LEU A 191 23.23 1.18 -11.73
CA LEU A 191 23.55 2.24 -12.69
C LEU A 191 24.03 3.52 -12.01
N GLY A 192 24.14 3.52 -10.66
CA GLY A 192 24.66 4.62 -9.87
C GLY A 192 23.71 5.81 -9.69
N ASP A 193 22.45 5.67 -10.04
CA ASP A 193 21.42 6.74 -9.94
C ASP A 193 20.45 6.58 -8.76
N GLY A 194 20.68 5.55 -7.93
CA GLY A 194 19.88 5.28 -6.72
C GLY A 194 18.61 4.49 -6.94
N TYR A 195 18.30 4.09 -8.18
CA TYR A 195 17.18 3.19 -8.45
C TYR A 195 17.60 1.72 -8.42
N THR A 196 16.62 0.85 -8.16
CA THR A 196 16.82 -0.60 -8.28
C THR A 196 16.58 -1.04 -9.71
N TYR A 197 17.58 -1.71 -10.30
CA TYR A 197 17.49 -2.25 -11.64
C TYR A 197 17.67 -3.75 -11.63
N LYS A 198 16.97 -4.40 -12.55
CA LYS A 198 17.24 -5.77 -12.97
C LYS A 198 17.66 -5.76 -14.42
N MET A 199 18.60 -6.61 -14.75
CA MET A 199 19.06 -6.81 -16.11
C MET A 199 18.60 -8.19 -16.59
N VAL A 200 17.98 -8.25 -17.76
CA VAL A 200 17.62 -9.53 -18.37
C VAL A 200 18.90 -10.20 -18.83
N VAL A 201 19.19 -11.39 -18.28
CA VAL A 201 20.39 -12.19 -18.57
C VAL A 201 19.98 -13.54 -19.13
N GLY A 202 20.75 -14.04 -20.10
CA GLY A 202 20.56 -15.36 -20.70
C GLY A 202 21.79 -15.71 -21.56
N ASP A 203 21.89 -16.96 -21.98
CA ASP A 203 23.07 -17.44 -22.69
C ASP A 203 23.31 -16.70 -24.01
N ASP A 204 22.24 -16.24 -24.67
CA ASP A 204 22.27 -15.49 -25.91
C ASP A 204 21.89 -14.03 -25.80
N ILE A 205 21.57 -13.56 -24.57
CA ILE A 205 21.19 -12.18 -24.28
C ILE A 205 22.37 -11.45 -23.69
N CYS A 206 22.77 -10.42 -24.36
CA CYS A 206 23.94 -9.64 -23.99
C CYS A 206 23.66 -8.52 -22.98
N GLY A 207 22.62 -8.62 -22.15
CA GLY A 207 22.39 -7.68 -21.07
C GLY A 207 22.03 -6.25 -21.49
N PHE A 208 21.20 -6.11 -22.54
CA PHE A 208 20.80 -4.79 -23.05
C PHE A 208 19.49 -4.28 -22.51
N ASN A 209 18.68 -5.18 -21.93
CA ASN A 209 17.36 -4.86 -21.40
C ASN A 209 17.45 -4.70 -19.89
N TYR A 210 17.24 -3.49 -19.43
CA TYR A 210 17.13 -3.15 -18.01
C TYR A 210 15.69 -2.96 -17.62
N ILE A 211 15.36 -3.32 -16.40
CA ILE A 211 14.04 -3.13 -15.80
C ILE A 211 14.25 -2.31 -14.53
N ARG A 212 13.76 -1.09 -14.53
CA ARG A 212 13.70 -0.28 -13.32
C ARG A 212 12.54 -0.77 -12.46
N ILE A 213 12.82 -1.10 -11.20
CA ILE A 213 11.81 -1.56 -10.25
C ILE A 213 11.32 -0.37 -9.45
N VAL A 214 10.01 -0.15 -9.44
CA VAL A 214 9.34 0.83 -8.58
C VAL A 214 8.50 0.05 -7.60
N PRO A 215 8.95 -0.08 -6.34
CA PRO A 215 8.29 -0.88 -5.32
C PRO A 215 7.00 -0.22 -4.83
N ALA A 216 6.11 -1.04 -4.25
CA ALA A 216 4.89 -0.61 -3.61
C ALA A 216 4.62 -1.40 -2.32
N THR A 217 3.58 -1.01 -1.59
CA THR A 217 3.18 -1.65 -0.35
C THR A 217 1.70 -1.99 -0.35
N LEU A 218 1.37 -3.06 0.37
CA LEU A 218 0.02 -3.32 0.86
C LEU A 218 -0.11 -2.70 2.25
N THR A 219 -1.07 -1.79 2.44
CA THR A 219 -1.38 -1.21 3.74
C THR A 219 -2.58 -1.92 4.34
N ILE A 220 -2.41 -2.52 5.53
CA ILE A 220 -3.51 -3.06 6.32
C ILE A 220 -3.93 -1.98 7.32
N VAL A 221 -5.16 -1.48 7.19
CA VAL A 221 -5.72 -0.51 8.13
C VAL A 221 -6.51 -1.21 9.23
N PRO A 222 -6.53 -0.65 10.46
CA PRO A 222 -7.27 -1.24 11.57
C PRO A 222 -8.76 -1.40 11.27
N ALA A 223 -9.35 -2.51 11.72
CA ALA A 223 -10.79 -2.68 11.73
C ALA A 223 -11.40 -2.04 13.00
N TYR A 224 -12.52 -1.35 12.81
CA TYR A 224 -13.28 -0.72 13.88
C TYR A 224 -14.72 -1.23 13.86
N THR A 225 -15.34 -1.23 15.05
CA THR A 225 -16.75 -1.61 15.26
C THR A 225 -17.40 -0.67 16.26
N ASP A 226 -18.70 -0.78 16.42
CA ASP A 226 -19.44 -0.11 17.47
C ASP A 226 -19.86 -1.12 18.51
N VAL A 227 -19.87 -0.70 19.79
CA VAL A 227 -20.33 -1.50 20.92
C VAL A 227 -21.52 -0.81 21.54
N SER A 228 -22.63 -1.53 21.69
CA SER A 228 -23.89 -0.97 22.16
C SER A 228 -24.51 -1.74 23.32
N ALA A 229 -25.39 -1.09 24.05
CA ALA A 229 -26.26 -1.71 25.02
C ALA A 229 -27.63 -1.01 25.06
N THR A 230 -28.66 -1.74 25.45
CA THR A 230 -29.98 -1.20 25.74
C THR A 230 -30.15 -1.06 27.23
N ILE A 231 -30.60 0.10 27.66
CA ILE A 231 -30.99 0.36 29.07
C ILE A 231 -32.47 0.39 29.14
N ALA A 232 -33.04 -0.50 29.93
CA ALA A 232 -34.47 -0.60 30.15
C ALA A 232 -34.84 0.03 31.51
N TRP A 233 -35.80 0.93 31.51
CA TRP A 233 -36.31 1.61 32.70
C TRP A 233 -37.67 1.01 33.14
N LYS A 234 -37.75 0.56 34.37
CA LYS A 234 -38.99 0.08 35.02
C LYS A 234 -39.34 1.01 36.17
N ASP A 235 -39.88 2.19 35.87
CA ASP A 235 -40.11 3.29 36.80
C ASP A 235 -41.45 3.99 36.56
N SER A 236 -42.42 3.31 35.99
CA SER A 236 -43.73 3.86 35.64
C SER A 236 -43.63 5.08 34.70
N SER A 237 -42.77 5.01 33.69
CA SER A 237 -42.50 6.06 32.70
C SER A 237 -42.00 7.35 33.35
N ASN A 238 -41.05 7.21 34.31
CA ASN A 238 -40.40 8.32 35.02
C ASN A 238 -41.42 9.23 35.80
N LYS A 239 -42.42 8.62 36.44
CA LYS A 239 -43.53 9.33 37.05
C LYS A 239 -43.10 10.32 38.16
N ASP A 240 -42.03 10.00 38.87
CA ASP A 240 -41.49 10.87 39.96
C ASP A 240 -40.27 11.69 39.53
N GLY A 241 -39.84 11.58 38.24
CA GLY A 241 -38.80 12.43 37.68
C GLY A 241 -37.37 12.08 38.14
N LEU A 242 -37.15 10.88 38.67
CA LEU A 242 -35.84 10.44 39.17
C LEU A 242 -34.91 9.88 38.08
N ARG A 243 -35.45 9.50 36.92
CA ARG A 243 -34.62 8.97 35.78
C ARG A 243 -33.64 10.05 35.34
N PRO A 244 -32.32 9.78 35.32
CA PRO A 244 -31.33 10.73 34.83
C PRO A 244 -31.55 11.02 33.35
N SER A 245 -31.22 12.24 32.93
CA SER A 245 -31.17 12.56 31.49
C SER A 245 -30.18 11.68 30.78
N ALA A 246 -30.34 11.51 29.45
CA ALA A 246 -29.38 10.74 28.63
C ALA A 246 -27.94 11.26 28.79
N GLU A 247 -27.76 12.58 28.88
CA GLU A 247 -26.46 13.22 29.08
C GLU A 247 -25.83 12.90 30.44
N ASP A 248 -26.64 12.94 31.51
CA ASP A 248 -26.16 12.63 32.88
C ASP A 248 -25.94 11.13 33.04
N TYR A 249 -26.77 10.30 32.39
CA TYR A 249 -26.61 8.85 32.40
C TYR A 249 -25.33 8.41 31.69
N ALA A 250 -24.92 9.05 30.59
CA ALA A 250 -23.67 8.77 29.91
C ALA A 250 -22.44 8.84 30.84
N LYS A 251 -22.48 9.69 31.87
CA LYS A 251 -21.39 9.88 32.85
C LYS A 251 -21.31 8.73 33.88
N LEU A 252 -22.34 7.92 33.97
CA LEU A 252 -22.42 6.76 34.86
C LEU A 252 -21.92 5.46 34.16
N LEU A 253 -21.59 5.55 32.88
CA LEU A 253 -21.19 4.43 32.08
C LEU A 253 -19.68 4.39 31.90
N SER A 254 -19.14 3.20 31.87
CA SER A 254 -17.74 2.93 31.54
C SER A 254 -17.65 1.77 30.58
N LEU A 255 -16.60 1.79 29.73
CA LEU A 255 -16.26 0.72 28.79
C LEU A 255 -14.95 0.06 29.23
N THR A 256 -14.91 -1.25 29.18
CA THR A 256 -13.64 -2.00 29.26
C THR A 256 -13.42 -2.80 27.99
N ALA A 257 -12.16 -2.89 27.58
CA ALA A 257 -11.67 -3.73 26.48
C ALA A 257 -10.72 -4.77 27.07
N ASP A 258 -11.06 -6.04 26.98
CA ASP A 258 -10.28 -7.15 27.58
C ASP A 258 -9.98 -6.92 29.09
N GLY A 259 -10.94 -6.31 29.81
CA GLY A 259 -10.81 -5.96 31.22
C GLY A 259 -10.00 -4.70 31.51
N VAL A 260 -9.51 -3.99 30.52
CA VAL A 260 -8.80 -2.71 30.65
C VAL A 260 -9.78 -1.56 30.44
N ALA A 261 -9.81 -0.61 31.37
CA ALA A 261 -10.70 0.55 31.28
C ALA A 261 -10.35 1.45 30.09
N SER A 262 -11.40 1.95 29.42
CA SER A 262 -11.31 2.93 28.34
C SER A 262 -11.83 4.29 28.85
N ASP A 263 -11.20 5.37 28.41
CA ASP A 263 -11.64 6.75 28.70
C ASP A 263 -12.72 7.26 27.73
N MET A 264 -13.23 6.39 26.84
CA MET A 264 -14.26 6.77 25.88
C MET A 264 -15.59 7.03 26.58
N LEU A 265 -16.28 8.06 26.13
CA LEU A 265 -17.65 8.35 26.54
C LEU A 265 -18.62 7.84 25.48
N PRO A 266 -19.77 7.23 25.90
CA PRO A 266 -20.77 6.77 24.96
C PRO A 266 -21.67 7.91 24.47
N ALA A 267 -22.26 7.71 23.31
CA ALA A 267 -23.47 8.37 22.92
C ALA A 267 -24.65 7.65 23.58
N VAL A 268 -25.54 8.40 24.24
CA VAL A 268 -26.77 7.88 24.83
C VAL A 268 -27.97 8.57 24.21
N VAL A 269 -28.91 7.79 23.71
CA VAL A 269 -30.14 8.26 23.06
C VAL A 269 -31.33 7.76 23.84
N ASP A 270 -32.23 8.67 24.23
CA ASP A 270 -33.55 8.33 24.78
C ASP A 270 -34.47 7.94 23.60
N ASN A 271 -34.98 6.72 23.61
CA ASN A 271 -35.83 6.20 22.55
C ASN A 271 -37.32 6.59 22.73
N GLY A 272 -37.68 7.17 23.87
CA GLY A 272 -39.06 7.59 24.20
C GLY A 272 -40.02 6.43 24.56
N ASP A 273 -39.52 5.22 24.74
CA ASP A 273 -40.26 4.00 25.03
C ASP A 273 -39.79 3.32 26.34
N ASP A 274 -39.36 4.12 27.31
CA ASP A 274 -38.71 3.67 28.53
C ASP A 274 -37.40 2.89 28.31
N THR A 275 -36.72 3.18 27.20
CA THR A 275 -35.38 2.64 26.95
C THR A 275 -34.39 3.73 26.51
N TYR A 276 -33.12 3.52 26.83
CA TYR A 276 -32.02 4.28 26.26
C TYR A 276 -31.14 3.32 25.41
N THR A 277 -30.64 3.82 24.29
CA THR A 277 -29.58 3.17 23.53
C THR A 277 -28.25 3.82 23.87
N VAL A 278 -27.31 3.01 24.31
CA VAL A 278 -25.91 3.40 24.58
C VAL A 278 -25.04 2.88 23.42
N THR A 279 -24.17 3.73 22.88
CA THR A 279 -23.25 3.33 21.81
C THR A 279 -21.88 3.95 22.04
N TYR A 280 -20.85 3.10 21.99
CA TYR A 280 -19.44 3.48 21.87
C TYR A 280 -19.02 3.22 20.42
N THR A 281 -18.72 4.28 19.67
CA THR A 281 -18.43 4.18 18.25
C THR A 281 -16.95 4.14 17.97
N GLY A 282 -16.55 3.38 16.95
CA GLY A 282 -15.18 3.38 16.44
C GLY A 282 -14.17 2.74 17.41
N VAL A 283 -14.56 1.73 18.15
CA VAL A 283 -13.66 0.93 18.98
C VAL A 283 -12.94 -0.12 18.10
N ARG A 284 -11.73 -0.54 18.48
CA ARG A 284 -10.99 -1.58 17.78
C ARG A 284 -11.75 -2.89 17.77
N GLN A 285 -11.92 -3.49 16.59
CA GLN A 285 -12.58 -4.80 16.50
C GLN A 285 -11.66 -5.92 16.96
N TYR A 286 -10.37 -5.85 16.62
CA TYR A 286 -9.41 -6.91 16.87
C TYR A 286 -8.25 -6.47 17.76
N ALA A 287 -7.69 -7.43 18.48
CA ALA A 287 -6.41 -7.36 19.16
C ALA A 287 -5.57 -8.60 18.82
N TYR A 288 -4.33 -8.65 19.30
CA TYR A 288 -3.38 -9.73 19.05
C TYR A 288 -2.78 -10.21 20.36
N ASP A 289 -2.67 -11.52 20.50
CA ASP A 289 -2.01 -12.14 21.64
C ASP A 289 -0.46 -12.08 21.52
N ASP A 290 0.23 -12.63 22.51
CA ASP A 290 1.69 -12.67 22.54
C ASP A 290 2.31 -13.53 21.41
N ASN A 291 1.52 -14.38 20.75
CA ASN A 291 1.94 -15.18 19.60
C ASN A 291 1.64 -14.48 18.27
N GLY A 292 0.96 -13.34 18.31
CA GLY A 292 0.52 -12.60 17.12
C GLY A 292 -0.77 -13.15 16.50
N GLU A 293 -1.51 -14.01 17.23
CA GLU A 293 -2.82 -14.48 16.78
C GLU A 293 -3.91 -13.44 17.05
N ARG A 294 -4.73 -13.19 16.04
CA ARG A 294 -5.82 -12.21 16.10
C ARG A 294 -7.01 -12.77 16.85
N TYR A 295 -7.64 -11.93 17.69
CA TYR A 295 -8.89 -12.22 18.36
C TYR A 295 -9.80 -11.00 18.42
N ASP A 296 -11.11 -11.22 18.59
CA ASP A 296 -12.09 -10.15 18.80
C ASP A 296 -11.94 -9.61 20.20
N VAL A 297 -11.90 -8.26 20.35
CA VAL A 297 -11.80 -7.59 21.64
C VAL A 297 -13.08 -7.81 22.45
N ASP A 298 -12.98 -8.30 23.70
CA ASP A 298 -14.11 -8.48 24.59
C ASP A 298 -14.47 -7.16 25.31
N TYR A 299 -15.48 -6.48 24.77
CA TYR A 299 -15.99 -5.25 25.34
C TYR A 299 -17.06 -5.49 26.39
N LYS A 300 -16.95 -4.78 27.54
CA LYS A 300 -17.99 -4.75 28.57
C LYS A 300 -18.38 -3.31 28.86
N ILE A 301 -19.68 -3.05 28.87
CA ILE A 301 -20.28 -1.79 29.31
C ILE A 301 -20.71 -1.99 30.74
N THR A 302 -20.24 -1.14 31.63
CA THR A 302 -20.59 -1.17 33.07
C THR A 302 -21.25 0.13 33.47
N GLN A 303 -22.37 0.02 34.18
CA GLN A 303 -23.10 1.12 34.78
C GLN A 303 -22.73 1.26 36.27
N ALA A 304 -22.46 2.47 36.71
CA ALA A 304 -22.40 2.82 38.13
C ALA A 304 -23.80 2.86 38.74
N ASP A 305 -23.87 2.89 40.08
CA ASP A 305 -25.15 2.97 40.79
C ASP A 305 -25.97 4.22 40.36
N VAL A 306 -27.24 4.01 40.12
CA VAL A 306 -28.20 5.08 39.80
C VAL A 306 -29.07 5.33 41.04
N ASP A 307 -29.04 6.57 41.55
CA ASP A 307 -29.78 6.96 42.77
C ASP A 307 -31.26 6.62 42.62
N GLY A 308 -31.81 5.93 43.66
CA GLY A 308 -33.19 5.52 43.69
C GLY A 308 -33.58 4.30 42.87
N TYR A 309 -32.63 3.67 42.16
CA TYR A 309 -32.88 2.49 41.36
C TYR A 309 -32.12 1.27 41.87
N THR A 310 -32.69 0.10 41.60
CA THR A 310 -32.00 -1.17 41.68
C THR A 310 -31.66 -1.60 40.25
N THR A 311 -30.43 -2.05 40.05
CA THR A 311 -29.93 -2.41 38.71
C THR A 311 -29.81 -3.92 38.61
N ASP A 312 -30.33 -4.48 37.51
CA ASP A 312 -30.12 -5.87 37.11
C ASP A 312 -29.13 -5.88 35.96
N ASN A 313 -28.09 -6.74 36.07
CA ASN A 313 -26.99 -6.82 35.10
C ASN A 313 -26.22 -5.49 34.88
N ALA A 314 -25.62 -4.94 35.92
CA ALA A 314 -24.88 -3.67 35.85
C ALA A 314 -23.68 -3.71 34.84
N THR A 315 -23.26 -4.89 34.40
CA THR A 315 -22.21 -5.10 33.39
C THR A 315 -22.68 -6.04 32.30
N VAL A 316 -22.61 -5.60 31.07
CA VAL A 316 -23.05 -6.36 29.88
C VAL A 316 -22.01 -6.33 28.76
N GLY A 317 -22.05 -7.32 27.89
CA GLY A 317 -21.31 -7.29 26.63
C GLY A 317 -22.03 -6.47 25.55
N ASN A 318 -21.50 -6.52 24.34
CA ASN A 318 -22.13 -5.89 23.18
C ASN A 318 -23.58 -6.38 23.01
N GLU A 319 -24.49 -5.46 22.66
CA GLU A 319 -25.94 -5.70 22.51
C GLU A 319 -26.65 -6.20 23.79
N GLY A 320 -25.99 -6.08 24.94
CA GLY A 320 -26.56 -6.48 26.24
C GLY A 320 -27.64 -5.52 26.70
N VAL A 321 -28.41 -5.97 27.75
CA VAL A 321 -29.48 -5.19 28.34
C VAL A 321 -29.19 -4.99 29.83
N ILE A 322 -29.19 -3.72 30.28
CA ILE A 322 -29.16 -3.31 31.69
C ILE A 322 -30.57 -2.87 32.05
N THR A 323 -31.12 -3.39 33.16
CA THR A 323 -32.45 -3.01 33.62
C THR A 323 -32.35 -2.23 34.94
N ASN A 324 -32.89 -1.02 34.95
CA ASN A 324 -33.03 -0.19 36.12
C ASN A 324 -34.48 -0.19 36.59
N THR A 325 -34.72 -0.57 37.85
CA THR A 325 -36.07 -0.66 38.45
C THR A 325 -36.18 0.31 39.61
N HIS A 326 -37.22 1.14 39.59
CA HIS A 326 -37.61 2.02 40.69
C HIS A 326 -39.08 1.76 41.03
N GLU A 327 -39.36 1.47 42.34
CA GLU A 327 -40.72 1.33 42.83
C GLU A 327 -41.25 2.69 43.26
N VAL A 328 -42.18 3.24 42.49
CA VAL A 328 -42.89 4.46 42.86
C VAL A 328 -43.81 4.13 44.04
N LYS A 329 -43.55 4.71 45.23
CA LYS A 329 -44.45 4.56 46.37
C LYS A 329 -45.81 5.12 45.99
N ALA A 330 -46.86 4.31 46.11
CA ALA A 330 -48.22 4.81 46.00
C ALA A 330 -48.42 5.84 47.08
N ASP A 331 -48.84 7.05 46.72
CA ASP A 331 -49.32 8.03 47.70
C ASP A 331 -50.41 7.35 48.53
N SER A 332 -50.13 7.13 49.79
CA SER A 332 -51.16 6.75 50.76
C SER A 332 -52.18 7.90 50.80
N ALA A 333 -53.29 7.69 50.08
CA ALA A 333 -54.45 8.54 50.16
C ALA A 333 -54.81 8.59 51.61
N GLY A 334 -54.70 9.80 52.24
CA GLY A 334 -55.06 10.04 53.58
C GLY A 334 -56.54 9.62 53.85
N GLU A 335 -56.72 8.74 54.81
CA GLU A 335 -58.00 8.49 55.44
C GLU A 335 -58.50 9.83 56.00
N SER A 336 -59.49 10.44 55.35
CA SER A 336 -60.37 11.42 55.98
C SER A 336 -61.62 10.63 56.34
N GLU A 337 -61.69 10.40 57.63
CA GLU A 337 -62.94 9.92 58.32
C GLU A 337 -64.11 10.80 57.98
N ASP A 338 -65.16 10.14 57.59
CA ASP A 338 -66.52 10.41 57.43
C ASP A 338 -67.17 11.15 58.66
N LYS A 339 -68.06 12.11 58.40
CA LYS A 339 -69.30 12.24 59.13
C LYS A 339 -70.46 12.70 58.26
N SER A 340 -71.37 11.74 58.12
CA SER A 340 -72.77 11.84 57.77
C SER A 340 -73.46 13.18 57.94
N ASP A 341 -74.39 13.61 57.09
CA ASP A 341 -75.84 13.60 57.25
C ASP A 341 -76.57 14.05 55.96
N ASP A 342 -77.43 13.18 55.56
CA ASP A 342 -78.87 13.19 55.23
C ASP A 342 -79.53 14.38 54.51
N ARG A 343 -80.33 13.99 53.51
CA ARG A 343 -81.56 14.56 52.96
C ARG A 343 -81.57 15.12 51.54
N SER A 344 -81.99 14.20 50.71
CA SER A 344 -83.25 14.21 49.94
C SER A 344 -83.49 15.24 48.86
N LYS A 345 -83.81 14.59 47.74
CA LYS A 345 -84.93 14.87 46.84
C LYS A 345 -84.69 15.74 45.58
N ASP A 346 -84.95 15.00 44.54
CA ASP A 346 -85.83 15.30 43.39
C ASP A 346 -85.22 16.15 42.23
N ASP A 347 -85.20 15.63 41.20
CA ASP A 347 -86.09 15.33 40.08
C ASP A 347 -85.65 15.89 38.73
N SER A 348 -85.88 15.06 37.75
CA SER A 348 -86.02 15.33 36.29
C SER A 348 -84.87 15.97 35.54
N GLY A 349 -84.31 15.33 34.60
CA GLY A 349 -84.96 14.91 33.39
C GLY A 349 -84.31 15.66 32.23
N ASN A 350 -83.65 15.04 31.43
CA ASN A 350 -83.84 14.98 30.03
C ASN A 350 -82.54 14.69 29.27
N LYS A 351 -82.54 13.55 28.60
CA LYS A 351 -81.80 13.22 27.38
C LYS A 351 -82.62 13.78 26.22
N PRO A 352 -82.23 13.87 24.98
CA PRO A 352 -81.02 13.45 24.28
C PRO A 352 -80.53 14.48 23.22
N GLU A 353 -79.49 14.22 22.51
CA GLU A 353 -79.51 13.91 21.09
C GLU A 353 -78.12 13.94 20.43
N GLU A 354 -77.95 12.90 19.74
CA GLU A 354 -76.94 12.66 18.73
C GLU A 354 -76.82 13.78 17.68
N GLN A 355 -75.65 13.92 17.14
CA GLN A 355 -75.50 13.86 15.68
C GLN A 355 -74.05 13.59 15.24
N GLN A 356 -73.94 12.47 14.66
CA GLN A 356 -72.98 12.05 13.60
C GLN A 356 -72.89 13.07 12.50
N VAL A 357 -71.83 13.08 11.75
CA VAL A 357 -71.67 12.86 10.29
C VAL A 357 -70.27 13.33 9.91
N ALA A 358 -69.47 12.46 9.50
CA ALA A 358 -69.08 11.85 8.22
C ALA A 358 -67.93 12.61 7.54
N SER A 359 -66.89 11.85 7.39
CA SER A 359 -66.19 11.38 6.18
C SER A 359 -65.92 12.36 5.05
N ASN A 360 -64.67 12.37 4.59
CA ASN A 360 -64.25 11.94 3.26
C ASN A 360 -62.74 12.15 3.13
N ASP A 361 -62.03 11.08 2.87
CA ASP A 361 -61.34 10.68 1.66
C ASP A 361 -60.76 11.81 0.81
N GLU A 362 -59.44 11.79 0.61
CA GLU A 362 -58.92 11.48 -0.72
C GLU A 362 -57.39 11.31 -0.68
N LEU A 363 -57.01 10.29 -1.40
CA LEU A 363 -55.66 9.85 -1.77
C LEU A 363 -54.93 10.90 -2.63
N ALA A 364 -53.63 11.06 -2.38
CA ALA A 364 -52.71 11.26 -3.49
C ALA A 364 -51.36 10.59 -3.22
N LYS A 365 -51.12 9.55 -4.03
CA LYS A 365 -49.79 9.02 -4.32
C LYS A 365 -48.97 10.07 -5.03
N THR A 366 -47.68 10.19 -4.75
CA THR A 366 -46.58 9.99 -5.69
C THR A 366 -45.26 10.45 -5.11
N GLY A 367 -44.22 9.70 -5.41
CA GLY A 367 -42.88 10.25 -5.57
C GLY A 367 -41.80 9.68 -4.65
N ASP A 368 -41.35 8.50 -5.03
CA ASP A 368 -40.03 7.97 -4.83
C ASP A 368 -38.93 9.02 -5.10
N GLN A 369 -38.09 9.33 -4.13
CA GLN A 369 -36.73 9.79 -4.35
C GLN A 369 -35.91 9.62 -3.07
N THR A 370 -35.09 8.58 -3.07
CA THR A 370 -33.96 8.45 -2.15
C THR A 370 -32.89 9.49 -2.46
N PRO A 371 -32.41 10.27 -1.53
CA PRO A 371 -31.13 10.94 -1.67
C PRO A 371 -30.02 10.06 -1.09
N SER A 372 -29.13 9.63 -1.96
CA SER A 372 -27.83 9.10 -1.61
C SER A 372 -27.06 10.13 -0.79
N ALA A 373 -26.89 9.88 0.48
CA ALA A 373 -26.00 10.66 1.32
C ALA A 373 -24.54 10.25 1.02
N LEU A 374 -23.84 11.10 0.31
CA LEU A 374 -22.38 11.10 0.22
C LEU A 374 -21.84 11.46 1.62
N VAL A 375 -21.32 10.46 2.32
CA VAL A 375 -20.51 10.69 3.53
C VAL A 375 -19.12 11.08 3.07
N ALA A 376 -18.81 12.36 3.13
CA ALA A 376 -17.46 12.87 3.03
C ALA A 376 -16.72 12.54 4.33
N LEU A 377 -15.84 11.54 4.33
CA LEU A 377 -14.90 11.28 5.42
C LEU A 377 -13.87 12.41 5.45
N ALA A 378 -13.98 13.30 6.42
CA ALA A 378 -12.89 14.20 6.78
C ALA A 378 -11.89 13.41 7.66
N LEU A 379 -10.73 13.10 7.08
CA LEU A 379 -9.57 12.57 7.81
C LEU A 379 -9.00 13.64 8.73
N GLY A 380 -9.39 13.58 10.00
CA GLY A 380 -8.71 14.29 11.07
C GLY A 380 -7.58 13.44 11.62
N ALA A 381 -6.35 13.75 11.24
CA ALA A 381 -5.17 13.16 11.82
C ALA A 381 -4.99 13.61 13.26
N SER A 382 -5.30 12.74 14.21
CA SER A 382 -4.86 12.85 15.60
C SER A 382 -3.75 11.84 15.85
N ALA A 383 -2.52 12.32 15.79
CA ALA A 383 -1.36 11.57 16.22
C ALA A 383 -1.37 11.44 17.74
N LEU A 384 -1.77 10.30 18.26
CA LEU A 384 -1.48 9.91 19.65
C LEU A 384 -0.30 8.93 19.60
N GLY A 385 0.87 9.45 20.00
CA GLY A 385 2.07 8.66 20.19
C GLY A 385 1.91 7.72 21.39
N ILE A 386 1.90 6.42 21.13
CA ILE A 386 2.10 5.41 22.17
C ILE A 386 3.60 5.14 22.25
N ALA A 387 4.24 5.63 23.31
CA ALA A 387 5.61 5.31 23.65
C ALA A 387 5.68 3.87 24.18
N VAL A 388 6.16 2.94 23.38
CA VAL A 388 6.53 1.59 23.84
C VAL A 388 7.87 1.69 24.56
N VAL A 389 7.85 1.59 25.89
CA VAL A 389 9.04 1.47 26.71
C VAL A 389 9.53 0.02 26.66
N ALA A 390 10.47 -0.25 25.77
CA ALA A 390 11.19 -1.51 25.75
C ALA A 390 12.17 -1.58 26.95
N LYS A 391 11.83 -2.35 27.99
CA LYS A 391 12.68 -2.64 29.13
C LYS A 391 13.70 -3.71 28.75
N ARG A 392 14.90 -3.29 28.36
CA ARG A 392 16.03 -4.20 28.17
C ARG A 392 16.41 -4.85 29.54
N ARG A 393 16.17 -6.13 29.68
CA ARG A 393 16.79 -6.94 30.72
C ARG A 393 18.20 -7.34 30.27
N SER A 394 19.18 -6.75 30.89
CA SER A 394 20.58 -7.23 30.89
C SER A 394 20.65 -8.56 31.62
N LYS A 395 21.11 -9.61 30.95
CA LYS A 395 21.61 -10.82 31.61
C LYS A 395 23.11 -10.69 31.78
N ARG A 396 23.52 -10.79 33.04
CA ARG A 396 24.90 -11.16 33.43
C ARG A 396 25.12 -12.65 33.22
#